data_f8544510101330787fe6e8f70a5d6695
#
_entry.id   f8544510101330787fe6e8f70a5d6695
#
_cell.length_a   1.000
_cell.length_b   1.000
_cell.length_c   1.000
_cell.angle_alpha   90.00
_cell.angle_beta   90.00
_cell.angle_gamma   90.00
#
_symmetry.space_group_name_H-M   'P 1'
#
loop_
_entity.id
_entity.type
_entity.pdbx_description
1 polymer ?
#
loop_
_entity_poly.entity_id
_entity_poly.type
_entity_poly.pdbx_seq_one_letter_code
_entity_poly.pdbx_strand_id
1 'polypeptide(L)'
;MLIGRVIGDVVATQKVASHEGRKILVVQPLQLDGTDRGDPVLALDAVDAGIGDRVLLTTEGFSAMTAVGRPNSPIDSAVIGVIDSVHLHEK
;
A
#
# COMPACT_ATOMS: atom_id res chain seq x y z
N MET A 1 0.64 2.17 10.18
CA MET A 1 0.44 0.92 9.41
C MET A 1 -1.03 0.60 9.36
N LEU A 2 -1.52 0.25 8.19
CA LEU A 2 -2.94 0.04 7.95
C LEU A 2 -3.16 -1.26 7.18
N ILE A 3 -4.38 -1.77 7.26
CA ILE A 3 -4.87 -2.82 6.35
C ILE A 3 -5.65 -2.11 5.26
N GLY A 4 -5.51 -2.57 4.02
CA GLY A 4 -6.25 -2.02 2.91
C GLY A 4 -6.62 -3.07 1.88
N ARG A 5 -7.46 -2.69 0.93
CA ARG A 5 -7.77 -3.52 -0.23
C ARG A 5 -7.37 -2.79 -1.49
N VAL A 6 -6.67 -3.48 -2.38
CA VAL A 6 -6.28 -2.90 -3.66
C VAL A 6 -7.54 -2.80 -4.53
N ILE A 7 -7.89 -1.58 -4.93
CA ILE A 7 -9.07 -1.31 -5.73
C ILE A 7 -8.75 -0.82 -7.13
N GLY A 8 -7.48 -0.58 -7.42
CA GLY A 8 -7.08 -0.14 -8.74
C GLY A 8 -5.59 0.08 -8.82
N ASP A 9 -5.13 0.52 -9.99
CA ASP A 9 -3.74 0.90 -10.19
C ASP A 9 -3.68 2.22 -10.94
N VAL A 10 -2.50 2.86 -10.89
CA VAL A 10 -2.26 4.11 -11.59
C VAL A 10 -1.23 3.87 -12.67
N VAL A 11 -1.59 4.20 -13.90
CA VAL A 11 -0.68 4.15 -15.03
C VAL A 11 -0.27 5.58 -15.36
N ALA A 12 1.00 5.88 -15.20
CA ALA A 12 1.51 7.23 -15.41
C ALA A 12 2.90 7.17 -16.03
N THR A 13 3.26 8.22 -16.76
CA THR A 13 4.61 8.36 -17.25
C THR A 13 5.50 8.77 -16.09
N GLN A 14 6.46 7.91 -15.77
CA GLN A 14 7.36 8.15 -14.64
C GLN A 14 8.49 9.08 -15.08
N LYS A 15 8.62 10.18 -14.34
CA LYS A 15 9.69 11.15 -14.57
C LYS A 15 10.68 11.20 -13.41
N VAL A 16 10.38 10.46 -12.34
CA VAL A 16 11.19 10.41 -11.14
C VAL A 16 11.77 9.00 -11.02
N ALA A 17 13.09 8.90 -10.97
CA ALA A 17 13.76 7.61 -10.93
C ALA A 17 13.34 6.74 -9.73
N SER A 18 12.95 7.37 -8.62
CA SER A 18 12.50 6.65 -7.44
C SER A 18 11.26 5.79 -7.68
N HIS A 19 10.50 6.06 -8.75
CA HIS A 19 9.30 5.28 -9.08
C HIS A 19 9.54 4.29 -10.21
N GLU A 20 10.71 4.31 -10.81
CA GLU A 20 11.00 3.47 -11.96
C GLU A 20 10.92 1.99 -11.58
N GLY A 21 10.20 1.22 -12.38
CA GLY A 21 10.02 -0.21 -12.15
C GLY A 21 9.05 -0.56 -11.02
N ARG A 22 8.36 0.43 -10.45
CA ARG A 22 7.40 0.21 -9.38
C ARG A 22 5.98 0.46 -9.87
N LYS A 23 5.08 -0.39 -9.42
CA LYS A 23 3.65 -0.23 -9.66
C LYS A 23 3.07 0.68 -8.57
N ILE A 24 2.18 1.59 -8.97
CA ILE A 24 1.45 2.42 -8.03
C ILE A 24 0.03 1.89 -7.94
N LEU A 25 -0.42 1.59 -6.74
CA LEU A 25 -1.74 1.04 -6.51
C LEU A 25 -2.65 2.07 -5.85
N VAL A 26 -3.95 1.93 -6.12
CA VAL A 26 -4.99 2.63 -5.37
C VAL A 26 -5.48 1.65 -4.31
N VAL A 27 -5.34 2.03 -3.04
CA VAL A 27 -5.66 1.16 -1.92
C VAL A 27 -6.72 1.83 -1.06
N GLN A 28 -7.81 1.11 -0.78
CA GLN A 28 -8.83 1.54 0.14
C GLN A 28 -8.47 1.06 1.54
N PRO A 29 -8.12 1.97 2.48
CA PRO A 29 -7.87 1.54 3.85
C PRO A 29 -9.12 0.93 4.46
N LEU A 30 -8.94 -0.04 5.34
CA LEU A 30 -10.02 -0.79 5.96
C LEU A 30 -9.91 -0.76 7.47
N GLN A 31 -11.07 -0.83 8.12
CA GLN A 31 -11.15 -1.16 9.54
C GLN A 31 -10.80 -2.65 9.73
N LEU A 32 -10.52 -3.05 10.96
CA LEU A 32 -10.20 -4.45 11.24
C LEU A 32 -11.35 -5.40 10.89
N ASP A 33 -12.59 -4.89 10.87
CA ASP A 33 -13.76 -5.69 10.50
C ASP A 33 -13.99 -5.77 8.99
N GLY A 34 -13.14 -5.15 8.20
CA GLY A 34 -13.23 -5.18 6.75
C GLY A 34 -14.00 -4.04 6.11
N THR A 35 -14.58 -3.14 6.91
CA THR A 35 -15.30 -1.98 6.36
C THR A 35 -14.33 -0.87 5.98
N ASP A 36 -14.76 0.02 5.10
CA ASP A 36 -13.92 1.12 4.62
C ASP A 36 -13.57 2.08 5.74
N ARG A 37 -12.35 2.60 5.70
CA ARG A 37 -11.83 3.57 6.65
C ARG A 37 -11.21 4.73 5.89
N GLY A 38 -11.96 5.82 5.78
CA GLY A 38 -11.45 7.01 5.10
C GLY A 38 -11.39 6.86 3.58
N ASP A 39 -10.63 7.71 2.96
CA ASP A 39 -10.52 7.78 1.50
C ASP A 39 -9.42 6.85 0.98
N PRO A 40 -9.54 6.42 -0.28
CA PRO A 40 -8.45 5.67 -0.93
C PRO A 40 -7.15 6.47 -0.97
N VAL A 41 -6.04 5.76 -0.92
CA VAL A 41 -4.70 6.35 -0.99
C VAL A 41 -3.90 5.70 -2.11
N LEU A 42 -2.86 6.41 -2.56
CA LEU A 42 -1.90 5.85 -3.50
C LEU A 42 -0.73 5.27 -2.74
N ALA A 43 -0.24 4.11 -3.18
CA ALA A 43 0.86 3.43 -2.53
C ALA A 43 1.76 2.75 -3.55
N LEU A 44 3.06 2.75 -3.30
CA LEU A 44 3.98 1.95 -4.09
C LEU A 44 3.83 0.48 -3.72
N ASP A 45 3.89 -0.39 -4.72
CA ASP A 45 3.76 -1.82 -4.52
C ASP A 45 5.14 -2.45 -4.38
N ALA A 46 5.44 -2.96 -3.19
CA ALA A 46 6.71 -3.63 -2.90
C ALA A 46 6.61 -5.16 -2.96
N VAL A 47 5.41 -5.71 -3.20
CA VAL A 47 5.17 -7.16 -3.09
C VAL A 47 4.39 -7.74 -4.26
N ASP A 48 4.15 -6.95 -5.30
CA ASP A 48 3.41 -7.37 -6.48
C ASP A 48 1.97 -7.82 -6.16
N ALA A 49 1.27 -6.99 -5.40
CA ALA A 49 -0.12 -7.25 -5.06
C ALA A 49 -1.02 -6.98 -6.27
N GLY A 50 -2.15 -7.68 -6.32
CA GLY A 50 -3.15 -7.54 -7.37
C GLY A 50 -4.43 -6.88 -6.88
N ILE A 51 -5.27 -6.44 -7.83
CA ILE A 51 -6.57 -5.85 -7.53
C ILE A 51 -7.42 -6.88 -6.79
N GLY A 52 -8.04 -6.45 -5.70
CA GLY A 52 -8.83 -7.32 -4.83
C GLY A 52 -8.06 -7.89 -3.65
N ASP A 53 -6.73 -7.85 -3.67
CA ASP A 53 -5.95 -8.35 -2.56
C ASP A 53 -6.10 -7.45 -1.33
N ARG A 54 -6.16 -8.07 -0.15
CA ARG A 54 -5.97 -7.36 1.10
C ARG A 54 -4.47 -7.24 1.37
N VAL A 55 -4.05 -6.06 1.79
CA VAL A 55 -2.63 -5.74 1.89
C VAL A 55 -2.32 -5.05 3.20
N LEU A 56 -1.06 -5.16 3.59
CA LEU A 56 -0.52 -4.41 4.70
C LEU A 56 0.16 -3.18 4.14
N LEU A 57 -0.26 -2.01 4.63
CA LEU A 57 0.13 -0.72 4.10
C LEU A 57 0.88 0.06 5.16
N THR A 58 2.08 0.51 4.86
CA THR A 58 2.78 1.46 5.73
C THR A 58 2.55 2.87 5.21
N THR A 59 2.26 3.78 6.15
CA THR A 59 2.03 5.19 5.84
C THR A 59 3.11 6.09 6.44
N GLU A 60 4.06 5.50 7.15
CA GLU A 60 5.18 6.26 7.68
C GLU A 60 6.20 6.48 6.57
N GLY A 61 6.53 7.73 6.27
CA GLY A 61 7.40 8.06 5.15
C GLY A 61 8.72 7.32 5.18
N PHE A 62 9.35 7.22 6.34
CA PHE A 62 10.63 6.50 6.47
C PHE A 62 10.45 5.01 6.16
N SER A 63 9.42 4.38 6.71
CA SER A 63 9.15 2.96 6.48
C SER A 63 8.78 2.70 5.02
N ALA A 64 8.01 3.59 4.40
CA ALA A 64 7.65 3.46 2.99
C ALA A 64 8.90 3.56 2.10
N MET A 65 9.77 4.50 2.37
CA MET A 65 11.02 4.65 1.61
C MET A 65 11.92 3.44 1.79
N THR A 66 11.99 2.90 2.99
CA THR A 66 12.79 1.70 3.27
C THR A 66 12.21 0.49 2.53
N ALA A 67 10.89 0.33 2.54
CA ALA A 67 10.24 -0.78 1.88
C ALA A 67 10.51 -0.82 0.38
N VAL A 68 10.59 0.35 -0.27
CA VAL A 68 10.88 0.41 -1.70
C VAL A 68 12.37 0.58 -1.99
N GLY A 69 13.20 0.70 -0.96
CA GLY A 69 14.65 0.78 -1.12
C GLY A 69 15.13 2.10 -1.71
N ARG A 70 14.33 3.15 -1.63
CA ARG A 70 14.67 4.44 -2.24
C ARG A 70 14.37 5.58 -1.28
N PRO A 71 15.37 6.06 -0.53
CA PRO A 71 15.18 7.25 0.28
C PRO A 71 14.82 8.45 -0.61
N ASN A 72 14.10 9.38 -0.07
CA ASN A 72 13.63 10.59 -0.76
C ASN A 72 12.55 10.35 -1.80
N SER A 73 11.86 9.22 -1.74
CA SER A 73 10.69 8.99 -2.57
C SER A 73 9.58 9.99 -2.20
N PRO A 74 8.86 10.57 -3.18
CA PRO A 74 7.73 11.44 -2.88
C PRO A 74 6.46 10.69 -2.45
N ILE A 75 6.46 9.36 -2.50
CA ILE A 75 5.32 8.54 -2.08
C ILE A 75 5.49 8.16 -0.61
N ASP A 76 4.51 8.53 0.21
CA ASP A 76 4.56 8.27 1.65
C ASP A 76 4.07 6.90 2.06
N SER A 77 3.39 6.18 1.17
CA SER A 77 2.77 4.90 1.48
C SER A 77 3.31 3.80 0.60
N ALA A 78 3.45 2.62 1.17
CA ALA A 78 3.88 1.43 0.41
C ALA A 78 3.11 0.20 0.88
N VAL A 79 2.79 -0.66 -0.07
CA VAL A 79 2.24 -1.99 0.20
C VAL A 79 3.41 -2.91 0.49
N ILE A 80 3.46 -3.44 1.71
CA ILE A 80 4.60 -4.23 2.19
C ILE A 80 4.25 -5.69 2.45
N GLY A 81 3.02 -6.09 2.27
CA GLY A 81 2.61 -7.47 2.43
C GLY A 81 1.23 -7.73 1.88
N VAL A 82 0.96 -8.98 1.53
CA VAL A 82 -0.38 -9.46 1.18
C VAL A 82 -0.92 -10.20 2.40
N ILE A 83 -2.16 -9.91 2.78
CA ILE A 83 -2.78 -10.46 3.99
C ILE A 83 -3.68 -11.62 3.59
N ASP A 84 -3.40 -12.80 4.13
CA ASP A 84 -4.24 -13.97 3.90
C ASP A 84 -5.44 -13.99 4.85
N SER A 85 -5.24 -13.60 6.10
CA SER A 85 -6.31 -13.59 7.07
C SER A 85 -6.02 -12.62 8.21
N VAL A 86 -7.10 -12.20 8.89
CA VAL A 86 -7.03 -11.37 10.08
C VAL A 86 -7.76 -12.12 11.20
N HIS A 87 -7.08 -12.27 12.32
CA HIS A 87 -7.64 -12.97 13.49
C HIS A 87 -7.81 -11.99 14.63
N LEU A 88 -9.05 -11.80 15.06
CA LEU A 88 -9.38 -10.97 16.22
C LEU A 88 -9.74 -11.89 17.38
N HIS A 89 -9.19 -11.59 18.55
CA HIS A 89 -9.41 -12.39 19.75
C HIS A 89 -10.11 -11.55 20.78
N GLU A 90 -11.27 -12.00 21.23
CA GLU A 90 -11.98 -11.37 22.33
C GLU A 90 -11.34 -11.76 23.65
N LYS A 91 -11.34 -10.82 24.59
CA LYS A 91 -10.83 -11.05 25.94
C LYS A 91 -11.90 -11.57 26.87
#